data_fdcafaba8db4c622932884a0aa9625b2
#
_entry.id   fdcafaba8db4c622932884a0aa9625b2
#
_cell.length_a   1.000
_cell.length_b   1.000
_cell.length_c   1.000
_cell.angle_alpha   90.00
_cell.angle_beta   90.00
_cell.angle_gamma   90.00
#
_symmetry.space_group_name_H-M   'P 1'
#
loop_
_entity.id
_entity.type
_entity.pdbx_description
1 polymer ?
#
loop_
_entity_poly.entity_id
_entity_poly.type
_entity_poly.pdbx_seq_one_letter_code
_entity_poly.pdbx_strand_id
1 'polypeptide(L)'
;MILSAANDADIKVLNMYSRSPEAFCLFAQDETLTTPESLRGKTIAGPAGTILHELLVSYLATADMTIEDVNYVNMSIPESKAALDGGSVDVAMLAGAAAYTAKLQGCSLVTDGTGLVDAIIAVAVTEEFYNAHPEIIEKLKSAQDEIASFIAENEEEALQITADTLDLDISAVKEMFAQYDFSTEIKETDRI
;
A
#
# COMPACT_ATOMS: atom_id res chain seq x y z
N MET A 1 3.83 -8.08 8.89
CA MET A 1 4.36 -9.47 8.88
C MET A 1 5.84 -9.51 9.21
N ILE A 2 6.73 -8.83 8.49
CA ILE A 2 8.20 -8.87 8.75
C ILE A 2 8.53 -8.47 10.20
N LEU A 3 7.95 -7.37 10.69
CA LEU A 3 8.13 -6.94 12.09
C LEU A 3 7.58 -7.97 13.11
N SER A 4 6.48 -8.64 12.77
CA SER A 4 5.91 -9.68 13.64
C SER A 4 6.82 -10.91 13.69
N ALA A 5 7.34 -11.36 12.53
CA ALA A 5 8.30 -12.45 12.46
C ALA A 5 9.62 -12.09 13.16
N ALA A 6 10.11 -10.86 13.02
CA ALA A 6 11.31 -10.37 13.71
C ALA A 6 11.15 -10.30 15.25
N ASN A 7 9.90 -10.32 15.74
CA ASN A 7 9.55 -10.38 17.16
C ASN A 7 9.09 -11.79 17.58
N ASP A 8 9.62 -12.83 16.95
CA ASP A 8 9.36 -14.25 17.25
C ASP A 8 7.88 -14.66 17.12
N ALA A 9 7.07 -13.94 16.33
CA ALA A 9 5.72 -14.37 16.02
C ALA A 9 5.74 -15.53 15.01
N ASP A 10 5.16 -16.65 15.42
CA ASP A 10 5.06 -17.87 14.61
C ASP A 10 3.96 -17.70 13.57
N ILE A 11 4.30 -17.18 12.38
CA ILE A 11 3.36 -16.90 11.30
C ILE A 11 3.68 -17.71 10.05
N LYS A 12 2.60 -18.14 9.36
CA LYS A 12 2.66 -18.80 8.05
C LYS A 12 1.94 -17.94 7.02
N VAL A 13 2.59 -17.65 5.92
CA VAL A 13 1.99 -17.05 4.74
C VAL A 13 1.21 -18.12 3.97
N LEU A 14 -0.05 -17.88 3.69
CA LEU A 14 -0.92 -18.81 2.98
C LEU A 14 -0.84 -18.61 1.47
N ASN A 15 -1.02 -17.38 1.02
CA ASN A 15 -0.99 -16.93 -0.36
C ASN A 15 -0.85 -15.41 -0.42
N MET A 16 -0.73 -14.88 -1.63
CA MET A 16 -0.75 -13.45 -1.86
C MET A 16 -2.19 -12.96 -1.99
N TYR A 17 -2.42 -11.71 -1.60
CA TYR A 17 -3.69 -11.02 -1.78
C TYR A 17 -3.61 -10.05 -2.96
N SER A 18 -2.55 -9.26 -3.02
CA SER A 18 -2.28 -8.35 -4.14
C SER A 18 -0.82 -7.89 -4.15
N ARG A 19 -0.40 -7.38 -5.31
CA ARG A 19 0.84 -6.60 -5.50
C ARG A 19 0.48 -5.29 -6.16
N SER A 20 0.98 -4.18 -5.65
CA SER A 20 0.56 -2.87 -6.14
C SER A 20 1.55 -1.77 -5.76
N PRO A 21 2.82 -1.83 -6.19
CA PRO A 21 3.80 -0.80 -5.83
C PRO A 21 3.34 0.62 -6.20
N GLU A 22 2.76 0.80 -7.39
CA GLU A 22 2.25 2.10 -7.88
C GLU A 22 1.12 2.70 -7.03
N ALA A 23 0.40 1.86 -6.25
CA ALA A 23 -0.70 2.33 -5.41
C ALA A 23 -0.25 2.97 -4.09
N PHE A 24 1.03 2.85 -3.74
CA PHE A 24 1.63 3.46 -2.54
C PHE A 24 2.44 4.67 -2.96
N CYS A 25 2.03 5.86 -2.49
CA CYS A 25 2.51 7.13 -3.00
C CYS A 25 2.87 8.12 -1.88
N LEU A 26 3.80 9.02 -2.20
CA LEU A 26 4.05 10.26 -1.45
C LEU A 26 3.47 11.42 -2.27
N PHE A 27 2.60 12.23 -1.66
CA PHE A 27 2.01 13.42 -2.29
C PHE A 27 2.34 14.69 -1.52
N ALA A 28 2.54 15.78 -2.26
CA ALA A 28 2.76 17.13 -1.74
C ALA A 28 1.83 18.15 -2.41
N GLN A 29 1.56 19.28 -1.74
CA GLN A 29 0.95 20.43 -2.40
C GLN A 29 1.96 21.28 -3.15
N ASP A 30 3.22 21.26 -2.72
CA ASP A 30 4.35 21.96 -3.35
C ASP A 30 4.93 21.11 -4.49
N GLU A 31 4.72 21.51 -5.73
CA GLU A 31 5.20 20.85 -6.93
C GLU A 31 6.74 20.83 -7.08
N THR A 32 7.46 21.57 -6.24
CA THR A 32 8.93 21.59 -6.24
C THR A 32 9.56 20.42 -5.48
N LEU A 33 8.75 19.68 -4.68
CA LEU A 33 9.18 18.52 -3.92
C LEU A 33 9.21 17.27 -4.81
N THR A 34 10.23 17.11 -5.62
CA THR A 34 10.34 16.05 -6.65
C THR A 34 11.55 15.14 -6.48
N THR A 35 12.45 15.44 -5.52
CA THR A 35 13.64 14.62 -5.26
C THR A 35 13.76 14.35 -3.75
N PRO A 36 14.48 13.27 -3.34
CA PRO A 36 14.66 12.99 -1.91
C PRO A 36 15.30 14.16 -1.16
N GLU A 37 16.26 14.85 -1.77
CA GLU A 37 16.97 15.99 -1.15
C GLU A 37 16.04 17.17 -0.88
N SER A 38 14.99 17.35 -1.71
CA SER A 38 13.97 18.38 -1.52
C SER A 38 13.12 18.15 -0.28
N LEU A 39 13.13 16.93 0.24
CA LEU A 39 12.39 16.54 1.46
C LEU A 39 13.16 16.86 2.75
N ARG A 40 14.43 17.28 2.68
CA ARG A 40 15.24 17.55 3.88
C ARG A 40 14.58 18.60 4.78
N GLY A 41 14.34 18.23 6.03
CA GLY A 41 13.67 19.06 7.03
C GLY A 41 12.17 19.26 6.83
N LYS A 42 11.56 18.63 5.80
CA LYS A 42 10.12 18.68 5.56
C LYS A 42 9.35 17.80 6.53
N THR A 43 8.12 18.17 6.81
CA THR A 43 7.21 17.38 7.65
C THR A 43 6.45 16.39 6.81
N ILE A 44 6.64 15.09 7.09
CA ILE A 44 6.06 13.98 6.33
C ILE A 44 5.19 13.13 7.24
N ALA A 45 3.92 12.97 6.89
CA ALA A 45 2.97 12.20 7.69
C ALA A 45 2.58 10.89 7.02
N GLY A 46 2.49 9.82 7.82
CA GLY A 46 2.00 8.52 7.37
C GLY A 46 2.15 7.42 8.41
N PRO A 47 1.60 6.21 8.14
CA PRO A 47 1.55 5.13 9.12
C PRO A 47 2.91 4.41 9.27
N ALA A 48 3.41 4.37 10.50
CA ALA A 48 4.66 3.68 10.84
C ALA A 48 4.56 2.16 10.66
N GLY A 49 5.67 1.52 10.27
CA GLY A 49 5.78 0.05 10.16
C GLY A 49 4.96 -0.57 9.04
N THR A 50 4.57 0.22 8.06
CA THR A 50 3.81 -0.21 6.88
C THR A 50 4.66 -0.12 5.60
N ILE A 51 4.11 -0.58 4.46
CA ILE A 51 4.70 -0.42 3.13
C ILE A 51 4.97 1.07 2.81
N LEU A 52 4.08 1.98 3.23
CA LEU A 52 4.30 3.42 3.05
C LEU A 52 5.53 3.93 3.82
N HIS A 53 5.76 3.41 5.03
CA HIS A 53 6.96 3.76 5.79
C HIS A 53 8.22 3.22 5.11
N GLU A 54 8.18 1.99 4.61
CA GLU A 54 9.25 1.39 3.81
C GLU A 54 9.55 2.21 2.55
N LEU A 55 8.49 2.64 1.83
CA LEU A 55 8.62 3.51 0.66
C LEU A 55 9.36 4.81 0.99
N LEU A 56 8.98 5.49 2.07
CA LEU A 56 9.67 6.72 2.47
C LEU A 56 11.15 6.45 2.75
N VAL A 57 11.46 5.43 3.54
CA VAL A 57 12.86 5.08 3.87
C VAL A 57 13.66 4.70 2.63
N SER A 58 13.08 3.87 1.74
CA SER A 58 13.72 3.47 0.48
C SER A 58 13.96 4.66 -0.45
N TYR A 59 12.98 5.56 -0.56
CA TYR A 59 13.13 6.77 -1.38
C TYR A 59 14.23 7.69 -0.85
N LEU A 60 14.26 7.97 0.45
CA LEU A 60 15.32 8.78 1.08
C LEU A 60 16.71 8.14 0.89
N ALA A 61 16.80 6.80 0.99
CA ALA A 61 18.06 6.08 0.81
C ALA A 61 18.66 6.22 -0.60
N THR A 62 17.86 6.52 -1.62
CA THR A 62 18.38 6.75 -2.99
C THR A 62 19.30 7.99 -3.09
N ALA A 63 19.26 8.87 -2.09
CA ALA A 63 20.09 10.06 -1.97
C ALA A 63 20.94 10.07 -0.68
N ASP A 64 21.27 8.89 -0.15
CA ASP A 64 22.04 8.74 1.08
C ASP A 64 21.42 9.48 2.28
N MET A 65 20.08 9.64 2.28
CA MET A 65 19.31 10.23 3.37
C MET A 65 18.66 9.15 4.23
N THR A 66 18.30 9.52 5.45
CA THR A 66 17.61 8.67 6.42
C THR A 66 16.34 9.35 6.91
N ILE A 67 15.52 8.63 7.71
CA ILE A 67 14.32 9.18 8.35
C ILE A 67 14.64 10.35 9.30
N GLU A 68 15.88 10.46 9.78
CA GLU A 68 16.34 11.57 10.66
C GLU A 68 16.55 12.89 9.90
N ASP A 69 16.63 12.85 8.56
CA ASP A 69 16.77 14.02 7.71
C ASP A 69 15.43 14.74 7.46
N VAL A 70 14.32 14.15 7.89
CA VAL A 70 12.95 14.67 7.73
C VAL A 70 12.22 14.73 9.08
N ASN A 71 11.14 15.50 9.16
CA ASN A 71 10.27 15.53 10.35
C ASN A 71 9.13 14.53 10.16
N TYR A 72 9.39 13.25 10.47
CA TYR A 72 8.39 12.20 10.32
C TYR A 72 7.34 12.25 11.43
N VAL A 73 6.06 12.17 11.04
CA VAL A 73 4.92 12.14 11.97
C VAL A 73 4.06 10.88 11.67
N ASN A 74 3.92 10.02 12.70
CA ASN A 74 3.10 8.83 12.57
C ASN A 74 1.60 9.20 12.64
N MET A 75 0.90 9.01 11.52
CA MET A 75 -0.54 9.25 11.37
C MET A 75 -1.15 8.15 10.51
N SER A 76 -2.46 7.89 10.66
CA SER A 76 -3.21 7.06 9.72
C SER A 76 -3.30 7.72 8.34
N ILE A 77 -3.60 6.94 7.29
CA ILE A 77 -3.76 7.49 5.92
C ILE A 77 -4.81 8.60 5.85
N PRO A 78 -6.03 8.46 6.44
CA PRO A 78 -7.01 9.56 6.44
C PRO A 78 -6.53 10.82 7.16
N GLU A 79 -5.84 10.68 8.31
CA GLU A 79 -5.29 11.82 9.04
C GLU A 79 -4.17 12.51 8.25
N SER A 80 -3.28 11.73 7.61
CA SER A 80 -2.20 12.26 6.75
C SER A 80 -2.75 13.03 5.56
N LYS A 81 -3.83 12.52 4.93
CA LYS A 81 -4.53 13.22 3.84
C LYS A 81 -5.14 14.54 4.33
N ALA A 82 -5.83 14.51 5.46
CA ALA A 82 -6.42 15.72 6.05
C ALA A 82 -5.35 16.74 6.47
N ALA A 83 -4.21 16.28 7.00
CA ALA A 83 -3.09 17.13 7.36
C ALA A 83 -2.43 17.79 6.14
N LEU A 84 -2.31 17.07 5.02
CA LEU A 84 -1.85 17.61 3.74
C LEU A 84 -2.82 18.67 3.22
N ASP A 85 -4.12 18.39 3.20
CA ASP A 85 -5.16 19.31 2.74
C ASP A 85 -5.19 20.61 3.56
N GLY A 86 -4.96 20.48 4.86
CA GLY A 86 -4.89 21.60 5.79
C GLY A 86 -3.54 22.34 5.81
N GLY A 87 -2.54 21.88 5.04
CA GLY A 87 -1.21 22.49 4.99
C GLY A 87 -0.40 22.34 6.29
N SER A 88 -0.76 21.40 7.16
CA SER A 88 -0.03 21.15 8.41
C SER A 88 1.14 20.18 8.25
N VAL A 89 1.23 19.49 7.11
CA VAL A 89 2.38 18.70 6.69
C VAL A 89 2.75 19.04 5.26
N ASP A 90 4.02 18.89 4.90
CA ASP A 90 4.53 19.15 3.55
C ASP A 90 4.22 17.98 2.60
N VAL A 91 4.29 16.74 3.13
CA VAL A 91 4.11 15.52 2.36
C VAL A 91 3.22 14.55 3.13
N ALA A 92 2.31 13.87 2.44
CA ALA A 92 1.52 12.77 2.99
C ALA A 92 1.82 11.45 2.26
N MET A 93 1.94 10.39 3.05
CA MET A 93 2.09 9.01 2.58
C MET A 93 0.70 8.40 2.43
N LEU A 94 0.28 8.16 1.19
CA LEU A 94 -1.09 7.80 0.84
C LEU A 94 -1.16 6.53 -0.01
N ALA A 95 -2.30 5.83 0.05
CA ALA A 95 -2.61 4.70 -0.81
C ALA A 95 -4.11 4.63 -1.07
N GLY A 96 -4.53 3.87 -2.10
CA GLY A 96 -5.92 3.63 -2.44
C GLY A 96 -6.71 4.91 -2.72
N ALA A 97 -7.94 5.00 -2.21
CA ALA A 97 -8.84 6.13 -2.46
C ALA A 97 -8.26 7.49 -2.01
N ALA A 98 -7.46 7.52 -0.94
CA ALA A 98 -6.83 8.74 -0.46
C ALA A 98 -5.76 9.27 -1.44
N ALA A 99 -4.95 8.38 -2.02
CA ALA A 99 -3.97 8.72 -3.06
C ALA A 99 -4.67 9.21 -4.32
N TYR A 100 -5.73 8.54 -4.75
CA TYR A 100 -6.54 8.94 -5.89
C TYR A 100 -7.15 10.32 -5.68
N THR A 101 -7.74 10.58 -4.51
CA THR A 101 -8.33 11.87 -4.17
C THR A 101 -7.28 12.99 -4.16
N ALA A 102 -6.08 12.74 -3.63
CA ALA A 102 -4.98 13.72 -3.67
C ALA A 102 -4.60 14.09 -5.11
N LYS A 103 -4.51 13.11 -6.00
CA LYS A 103 -4.26 13.31 -7.44
C LYS A 103 -5.34 14.16 -8.09
N LEU A 104 -6.63 13.88 -7.84
CA LEU A 104 -7.75 14.67 -8.37
C LEU A 104 -7.75 16.11 -7.86
N GLN A 105 -7.31 16.35 -6.66
CA GLN A 105 -7.20 17.69 -6.07
C GLN A 105 -5.97 18.48 -6.57
N GLY A 106 -5.16 17.87 -7.45
CA GLY A 106 -3.99 18.51 -8.03
C GLY A 106 -2.74 18.48 -7.15
N CYS A 107 -2.70 17.61 -6.12
CA CYS A 107 -1.46 17.38 -5.39
C CYS A 107 -0.41 16.76 -6.31
N SER A 108 0.83 17.17 -6.14
CA SER A 108 1.98 16.65 -6.90
C SER A 108 2.43 15.31 -6.36
N LEU A 109 2.62 14.34 -7.24
CA LEU A 109 3.24 13.06 -6.90
C LEU A 109 4.75 13.30 -6.70
N VAL A 110 5.23 13.05 -5.48
CA VAL A 110 6.66 13.11 -5.15
C VAL A 110 7.35 11.84 -5.63
N THR A 111 6.78 10.68 -5.30
CA THR A 111 7.20 9.35 -5.76
C THR A 111 6.09 8.33 -5.53
N ASP A 112 6.16 7.20 -6.21
CA ASP A 112 5.40 6.00 -5.91
C ASP A 112 6.34 4.84 -5.57
N GLY A 113 5.78 3.67 -5.29
CA GLY A 113 6.55 2.49 -4.88
C GLY A 113 7.29 1.76 -5.99
N THR A 114 7.14 2.17 -7.26
CA THR A 114 7.74 1.49 -8.40
C THR A 114 9.28 1.45 -8.30
N GLY A 115 9.82 0.24 -8.24
CA GLY A 115 11.27 0.02 -8.12
C GLY A 115 11.86 0.34 -6.73
N LEU A 116 11.03 0.75 -5.77
CA LEU A 116 11.44 1.08 -4.40
C LEU A 116 10.93 0.06 -3.37
N VAL A 117 9.71 -0.46 -3.57
CA VAL A 117 9.08 -1.47 -2.70
C VAL A 117 8.33 -2.48 -3.55
N ASP A 118 8.26 -3.73 -3.10
CA ASP A 118 7.48 -4.77 -3.79
C ASP A 118 5.97 -4.65 -3.54
N ALA A 119 5.59 -3.93 -2.48
CA ALA A 119 4.21 -3.68 -2.06
C ALA A 119 3.33 -4.94 -2.07
N ILE A 120 3.87 -6.02 -1.50
CA ILE A 120 3.21 -7.31 -1.41
C ILE A 120 2.26 -7.32 -0.23
N ILE A 121 0.99 -7.62 -0.49
CA ILE A 121 -0.01 -7.87 0.54
C ILE A 121 -0.29 -9.37 0.54
N ALA A 122 0.00 -10.02 1.67
CA ALA A 122 -0.16 -11.45 1.82
C ALA A 122 -1.17 -11.79 2.92
N VAL A 123 -1.77 -12.95 2.81
CA VAL A 123 -2.61 -13.55 3.84
C VAL A 123 -1.76 -14.43 4.72
N ALA A 124 -1.76 -14.16 6.02
CA ALA A 124 -0.98 -14.91 7.00
C ALA A 124 -1.84 -15.31 8.19
N VAL A 125 -1.47 -16.42 8.79
CA VAL A 125 -2.06 -16.96 10.02
C VAL A 125 -0.96 -17.34 11.00
N THR A 126 -1.29 -17.55 12.28
CA THR A 126 -0.35 -18.16 13.21
C THR A 126 -0.15 -19.63 12.89
N GLU A 127 1.02 -20.19 13.21
CA GLU A 127 1.28 -21.62 13.03
C GLU A 127 0.33 -22.48 13.86
N GLU A 128 -0.02 -22.02 15.07
CA GLU A 128 -1.02 -22.67 15.93
C GLU A 128 -2.36 -22.78 15.21
N PHE A 129 -2.89 -21.69 14.65
CA PHE A 129 -4.16 -21.68 13.92
C PHE A 129 -4.09 -22.57 12.67
N TYR A 130 -2.97 -22.50 11.92
CA TYR A 130 -2.78 -23.32 10.74
C TYR A 130 -2.88 -24.82 11.03
N ASN A 131 -2.24 -25.27 12.13
CA ASN A 131 -2.21 -26.67 12.52
C ASN A 131 -3.54 -27.13 13.16
N ALA A 132 -4.24 -26.23 13.88
CA ALA A 132 -5.49 -26.54 14.55
C ALA A 132 -6.72 -26.56 13.62
N HIS A 133 -6.68 -25.85 12.49
CA HIS A 133 -7.85 -25.63 11.64
C HIS A 133 -7.58 -25.84 10.14
N PRO A 134 -7.05 -27.01 9.72
CA PRO A 134 -6.67 -27.25 8.31
C PRO A 134 -7.86 -27.07 7.35
N GLU A 135 -9.06 -27.43 7.77
CA GLU A 135 -10.29 -27.28 6.98
C GLU A 135 -10.67 -25.80 6.75
N ILE A 136 -10.35 -24.91 7.68
CA ILE A 136 -10.56 -23.45 7.52
C ILE A 136 -9.50 -22.89 6.56
N ILE A 137 -8.27 -23.35 6.68
CA ILE A 137 -7.17 -22.92 5.79
C ILE A 137 -7.50 -23.24 4.33
N GLU A 138 -7.94 -24.47 4.05
CA GLU A 138 -8.31 -24.87 2.68
C GLU A 138 -9.50 -24.04 2.15
N LYS A 139 -10.53 -23.79 2.96
CA LYS A 139 -11.67 -22.94 2.58
C LYS A 139 -11.24 -21.49 2.32
N LEU A 140 -10.31 -20.95 3.12
CA LEU A 140 -9.81 -19.59 2.96
C LEU A 140 -9.05 -19.45 1.64
N LYS A 141 -8.16 -20.39 1.33
CA LYS A 141 -7.45 -20.42 0.05
C LYS A 141 -8.41 -20.53 -1.13
N SER A 142 -9.35 -21.49 -1.08
CA SER A 142 -10.36 -21.68 -2.13
C SER A 142 -11.17 -20.41 -2.35
N ALA A 143 -11.62 -19.74 -1.29
CA ALA A 143 -12.38 -18.50 -1.41
C ALA A 143 -11.56 -17.37 -2.06
N GLN A 144 -10.26 -17.28 -1.76
CA GLN A 144 -9.38 -16.29 -2.39
C GLN A 144 -9.14 -16.59 -3.86
N ASP A 145 -8.94 -17.86 -4.23
CA ASP A 145 -8.78 -18.28 -5.62
C ASP A 145 -10.07 -18.03 -6.42
N GLU A 146 -11.26 -18.25 -5.80
CA GLU A 146 -12.55 -17.93 -6.39
C GLU A 146 -12.71 -16.42 -6.62
N ILE A 147 -12.28 -15.58 -5.65
CA ILE A 147 -12.32 -14.11 -5.79
C ILE A 147 -11.37 -13.66 -6.91
N ALA A 148 -10.14 -14.17 -6.95
CA ALA A 148 -9.18 -13.82 -7.99
C ALA A 148 -9.69 -14.23 -9.39
N SER A 149 -10.28 -15.42 -9.52
CA SER A 149 -10.90 -15.89 -10.75
C SER A 149 -12.10 -15.02 -11.14
N PHE A 150 -12.96 -14.67 -10.18
CA PHE A 150 -14.09 -13.78 -10.43
C PHE A 150 -13.65 -12.42 -10.97
N ILE A 151 -12.64 -11.82 -10.35
CA ILE A 151 -12.05 -10.54 -10.79
C ILE A 151 -11.54 -10.65 -12.24
N ALA A 152 -10.82 -11.74 -12.56
CA ALA A 152 -10.25 -11.93 -13.89
C ALA A 152 -11.31 -12.22 -14.98
N GLU A 153 -12.38 -12.92 -14.64
CA GLU A 153 -13.42 -13.36 -15.58
C GLU A 153 -14.57 -12.35 -15.71
N ASN A 154 -14.79 -11.49 -14.69
CA ASN A 154 -15.91 -10.57 -14.57
C ASN A 154 -15.45 -9.15 -14.21
N GLU A 155 -14.44 -8.63 -14.91
CA GLU A 155 -13.79 -7.36 -14.58
C GLU A 155 -14.79 -6.19 -14.42
N GLU A 156 -15.76 -6.06 -15.34
CA GLU A 156 -16.75 -4.97 -15.28
C GLU A 156 -17.62 -5.04 -14.03
N GLU A 157 -18.04 -6.26 -13.61
CA GLU A 157 -18.84 -6.46 -12.41
C GLU A 157 -17.98 -6.21 -11.14
N ALA A 158 -16.73 -6.67 -11.13
CA ALA A 158 -15.80 -6.42 -10.04
C ALA A 158 -15.52 -4.92 -9.84
N LEU A 159 -15.34 -4.18 -10.94
CA LEU A 159 -15.20 -2.72 -10.91
C LEU A 159 -16.46 -2.03 -10.36
N GLN A 160 -17.67 -2.47 -10.78
CA GLN A 160 -18.91 -1.90 -10.28
C GLN A 160 -19.11 -2.16 -8.78
N ILE A 161 -18.88 -3.40 -8.31
CA ILE A 161 -18.93 -3.76 -6.89
C ILE A 161 -17.97 -2.88 -6.07
N THR A 162 -16.77 -2.65 -6.59
CA THR A 162 -15.77 -1.81 -5.94
C THR A 162 -16.21 -0.34 -5.91
N ALA A 163 -16.74 0.18 -7.02
CA ALA A 163 -17.26 1.53 -7.12
C ALA A 163 -18.38 1.79 -6.11
N ASP A 164 -19.35 0.89 -6.04
CA ASP A 164 -20.48 0.96 -5.11
C ASP A 164 -20.01 0.87 -3.65
N THR A 165 -19.00 0.04 -3.37
CA THR A 165 -18.47 -0.17 -2.00
C THR A 165 -17.67 1.03 -1.50
N LEU A 166 -16.90 1.66 -2.38
CA LEU A 166 -16.02 2.79 -2.04
C LEU A 166 -16.69 4.16 -2.24
N ASP A 167 -17.93 4.20 -2.75
CA ASP A 167 -18.65 5.42 -3.15
C ASP A 167 -17.82 6.29 -4.11
N LEU A 168 -17.28 5.64 -5.16
CA LEU A 168 -16.46 6.26 -6.19
C LEU A 168 -17.07 6.07 -7.58
N ASP A 169 -16.73 6.97 -8.49
CA ASP A 169 -17.04 6.78 -9.91
C ASP A 169 -16.30 5.57 -10.48
N ILE A 170 -16.95 4.80 -11.34
CA ILE A 170 -16.37 3.60 -11.96
C ILE A 170 -15.08 3.91 -12.75
N SER A 171 -14.96 5.12 -13.31
CA SER A 171 -13.74 5.57 -14.00
C SER A 171 -12.56 5.70 -13.03
N ALA A 172 -12.81 6.18 -11.81
CA ALA A 172 -11.83 6.26 -10.73
C ALA A 172 -11.35 4.86 -10.30
N VAL A 173 -12.31 3.96 -10.08
CA VAL A 173 -12.02 2.57 -9.71
C VAL A 173 -11.21 1.87 -10.80
N LYS A 174 -11.55 2.07 -12.07
CA LYS A 174 -10.83 1.48 -13.21
C LYS A 174 -9.37 1.93 -13.27
N GLU A 175 -9.10 3.21 -13.02
CA GLU A 175 -7.73 3.74 -12.96
C GLU A 175 -6.95 3.14 -11.77
N MET A 176 -7.58 3.05 -10.59
CA MET A 176 -6.97 2.43 -9.41
C MET A 176 -6.73 0.94 -9.60
N PHE A 177 -7.70 0.23 -10.17
CA PHE A 177 -7.65 -1.23 -10.37
C PHE A 177 -6.49 -1.68 -11.25
N ALA A 178 -6.15 -0.87 -12.27
CA ALA A 178 -5.03 -1.13 -13.17
C ALA A 178 -3.66 -1.18 -12.47
N GLN A 179 -3.57 -0.65 -11.24
CA GLN A 179 -2.33 -0.66 -10.44
C GLN A 179 -2.16 -1.94 -9.62
N TYR A 180 -3.14 -2.87 -9.63
CA TYR A 180 -3.15 -4.05 -8.78
C TYR A 180 -3.00 -5.35 -9.58
N ASP A 181 -2.07 -6.20 -9.15
CA ASP A 181 -2.00 -7.62 -9.51
C ASP A 181 -2.67 -8.42 -8.37
N PHE A 182 -3.83 -9.02 -8.65
CA PHE A 182 -4.60 -9.84 -7.69
C PHE A 182 -4.24 -11.33 -7.74
N SER A 183 -3.10 -11.69 -8.35
CA SER A 183 -2.60 -13.07 -8.36
C SER A 183 -2.36 -13.58 -6.93
N THR A 184 -2.93 -14.74 -6.60
CA THR A 184 -2.76 -15.41 -5.29
C THR A 184 -1.48 -16.23 -5.19
N GLU A 185 -0.78 -16.45 -6.31
CA GLU A 185 0.43 -17.25 -6.40
C GLU A 185 1.61 -16.60 -5.66
N ILE A 186 2.34 -17.42 -4.88
CA ILE A 186 3.61 -17.02 -4.28
C ILE A 186 4.71 -17.21 -5.33
N LYS A 187 5.20 -16.11 -5.90
CA LYS A 187 6.32 -16.11 -6.85
C LYS A 187 7.65 -16.32 -6.13
N GLU A 188 8.65 -16.81 -6.86
CA GLU A 188 9.99 -17.01 -6.26
C GLU A 188 10.62 -15.69 -5.81
N THR A 189 10.28 -14.59 -6.47
CA THR A 189 10.67 -13.21 -6.12
C THR A 189 10.05 -12.71 -4.81
N ASP A 190 8.96 -13.32 -4.34
CA ASP A 190 8.29 -12.96 -3.08
C ASP A 190 8.97 -13.59 -1.85
N ARG A 191 9.98 -14.44 -2.07
CA ARG A 191 10.74 -15.10 -1.00
C ARG A 191 11.90 -14.22 -0.60
N ILE A 192 11.87 -13.77 0.64
CA ILE A 192 12.97 -13.06 1.30
C ILE A 192 13.93 -14.04 1.92
#